data_137f959353b5de2637c7222feafb0e65
#
_entry.id   137f959353b5de2637c7222feafb0e65
#
_cell.length_a   1.000
_cell.length_b   1.000
_cell.length_c   1.000
_cell.angle_alpha   90.00
_cell.angle_beta   90.00
_cell.angle_gamma   90.00
#
_symmetry.space_group_name_H-M   'P 1'
#
loop_
_entity.id
_entity.type
_entity.pdbx_description
1 polymer ?
#
loop_
_entity_poly.entity_id
_entity_poly.type
_entity_poly.pdbx_seq_one_letter_code
_entity_poly.pdbx_strand_id
1 'polypeptide(L)'
;YHDRVFMMDPASRFLDTDDAGGQTKSMADMLQEHQGPIYTCELDERCPGLIEYPIEEVLGACGCHYLNNTVSYAVAFAIWNKVEKIKMFGVDFGYKGNLYFAEAGRASVEFWLSKAMNQGIQVEVAHTSYLLDTAVPNNEKLYGYHRLDDPLVVITNEHGHLIPKKQSEVMQYKQEPEPVLIDRNDTHLQKN
;
A
#
# COMPACT_ATOMS: atom_id res chain seq x y z
N TYR A 1 -16.45 -15.03 3.06
CA TYR A 1 -15.73 -16.13 3.70
C TYR A 1 -14.24 -15.84 3.74
N HIS A 2 -13.59 -16.00 4.90
CA HIS A 2 -12.16 -15.85 5.12
C HIS A 2 -11.70 -16.85 6.19
N ASP A 3 -10.44 -17.23 6.11
CA ASP A 3 -9.84 -18.21 7.05
C ASP A 3 -9.08 -17.51 8.18
N ARG A 4 -8.56 -16.31 7.93
CA ARG A 4 -7.74 -15.53 8.87
C ARG A 4 -7.99 -14.04 8.69
N VAL A 5 -7.91 -13.31 9.79
CA VAL A 5 -7.92 -11.84 9.81
C VAL A 5 -6.60 -11.36 10.40
N PHE A 6 -6.12 -10.23 9.92
CA PHE A 6 -4.96 -9.53 10.48
C PHE A 6 -5.40 -8.14 10.93
N MET A 7 -5.16 -7.83 12.19
CA MET A 7 -5.46 -6.54 12.80
C MET A 7 -4.29 -6.17 13.72
N MET A 8 -3.35 -5.40 13.19
CA MET A 8 -2.13 -5.06 13.94
C MET A 8 -2.29 -3.79 14.80
N ASP A 9 -3.41 -3.09 14.67
CA ASP A 9 -3.82 -2.11 15.67
C ASP A 9 -4.33 -2.84 16.92
N PRO A 10 -3.96 -2.44 18.15
CA PRO A 10 -4.46 -3.06 19.37
C PRO A 10 -5.97 -2.89 19.49
N ALA A 11 -6.66 -3.90 20.00
CA ALA A 11 -8.12 -3.90 20.16
C ALA A 11 -8.61 -2.72 21.03
N SER A 12 -7.83 -2.36 22.05
CA SER A 12 -8.10 -1.21 22.92
C SER A 12 -8.31 0.11 22.17
N ARG A 13 -7.63 0.29 21.01
CA ARG A 13 -7.81 1.47 20.17
C ARG A 13 -9.26 1.64 19.69
N PHE A 14 -9.99 0.56 19.51
CA PHE A 14 -11.37 0.58 19.03
C PHE A 14 -12.38 0.44 20.17
N LEU A 15 -12.02 -0.29 21.23
CA LEU A 15 -12.92 -0.60 22.34
C LEU A 15 -12.94 0.48 23.42
N ASP A 16 -11.83 1.20 23.62
CA ASP A 16 -11.64 2.15 24.72
C ASP A 16 -11.64 3.62 24.24
N THR A 17 -12.18 3.87 23.04
CA THR A 17 -12.32 5.21 22.50
C THR A 17 -13.71 5.77 22.75
N ASP A 18 -13.78 7.05 23.16
CA ASP A 18 -15.04 7.79 23.29
C ASP A 18 -15.63 8.20 21.93
N ASP A 19 -14.83 8.15 20.87
CA ASP A 19 -15.27 8.40 19.51
C ASP A 19 -15.90 7.14 18.90
N ALA A 20 -17.11 6.85 19.34
CA ALA A 20 -17.92 5.75 18.80
C ALA A 20 -18.50 6.04 17.41
N GLY A 21 -17.83 6.85 16.58
CA GLY A 21 -18.23 7.13 15.20
C GLY A 21 -18.18 5.88 14.33
N GLY A 22 -19.17 5.72 13.46
CA GLY A 22 -19.46 4.64 12.53
C GLY A 22 -18.41 3.54 12.31
N GLN A 23 -17.24 3.86 11.76
CA GLN A 23 -16.21 2.85 11.44
C GLN A 23 -15.56 2.27 12.69
N THR A 24 -15.26 3.07 13.70
CA THR A 24 -14.63 2.62 14.95
C THR A 24 -15.55 1.65 15.68
N LYS A 25 -16.85 1.97 15.76
CA LYS A 25 -17.84 1.06 16.34
C LYS A 25 -17.95 -0.24 15.58
N SER A 26 -18.02 -0.20 14.26
CA SER A 26 -18.09 -1.41 13.42
C SER A 26 -16.87 -2.31 13.61
N MET A 27 -15.69 -1.73 13.80
CA MET A 27 -14.46 -2.49 14.10
C MET A 27 -14.51 -3.12 15.48
N ALA A 28 -14.97 -2.39 16.51
CA ALA A 28 -15.15 -2.91 17.86
C ALA A 28 -16.13 -4.08 17.87
N ASP A 29 -17.30 -3.92 17.25
CA ASP A 29 -18.31 -4.96 17.13
C ASP A 29 -17.72 -6.21 16.43
N MET A 30 -17.01 -6.03 15.30
CA MET A 30 -16.36 -7.11 14.58
C MET A 30 -15.35 -7.87 15.44
N LEU A 31 -14.49 -7.15 16.19
CA LEU A 31 -13.48 -7.77 17.06
C LEU A 31 -14.10 -8.59 18.19
N GLN A 32 -15.23 -8.14 18.76
CA GLN A 32 -15.92 -8.83 19.84
C GLN A 32 -16.72 -10.05 19.37
N GLU A 33 -17.31 -9.98 18.18
CA GLU A 33 -18.19 -11.01 17.65
C GLU A 33 -17.44 -12.10 16.86
N HIS A 34 -16.29 -11.75 16.26
CA HIS A 34 -15.55 -12.66 15.39
C HIS A 34 -14.86 -13.76 16.18
N GLN A 35 -15.18 -15.02 15.85
CA GLN A 35 -14.64 -16.18 16.55
C GLN A 35 -13.20 -16.56 16.16
N GLY A 36 -12.55 -15.76 15.33
CA GLY A 36 -11.14 -15.87 14.98
C GLY A 36 -10.84 -16.77 13.78
N PRO A 37 -9.55 -17.00 13.48
CA PRO A 37 -8.41 -16.34 14.13
C PRO A 37 -8.19 -14.91 13.61
N ILE A 38 -8.01 -13.97 14.53
CA ILE A 38 -7.59 -12.60 14.23
C ILE A 38 -6.17 -12.42 14.78
N TYR A 39 -5.18 -12.34 13.92
CA TYR A 39 -3.79 -12.08 14.31
C TYR A 39 -3.60 -10.62 14.71
N THR A 40 -3.04 -10.39 15.90
CA THR A 40 -2.88 -9.06 16.49
C THR A 40 -1.54 -8.93 17.22
N CYS A 41 -1.17 -7.71 17.57
CA CYS A 41 -0.01 -7.42 18.40
C CYS A 41 -0.29 -7.47 19.91
N GLU A 42 -1.57 -7.42 20.33
CA GLU A 42 -1.98 -7.39 21.72
C GLU A 42 -3.28 -8.15 21.91
N LEU A 43 -3.32 -9.06 22.89
CA LEU A 43 -4.52 -9.81 23.23
C LEU A 43 -5.43 -8.98 24.12
N ASP A 44 -6.74 -9.14 23.95
CA ASP A 44 -7.78 -8.53 24.76
C ASP A 44 -8.86 -9.56 25.05
N GLU A 45 -9.13 -9.80 26.34
CA GLU A 45 -10.09 -10.82 26.80
C GLU A 45 -11.52 -10.57 26.30
N ARG A 46 -11.85 -9.33 25.93
CA ARG A 46 -13.14 -8.96 25.34
C ARG A 46 -13.34 -9.47 23.92
N CYS A 47 -12.27 -9.93 23.27
CA CYS A 47 -12.25 -10.32 21.87
C CYS A 47 -11.76 -11.78 21.74
N PRO A 48 -12.66 -12.77 21.77
CA PRO A 48 -12.29 -14.18 21.88
C PRO A 48 -11.57 -14.75 20.65
N GLY A 49 -11.68 -14.08 19.50
CA GLY A 49 -11.03 -14.50 18.25
C GLY A 49 -9.58 -14.02 18.11
N LEU A 50 -9.06 -13.21 19.04
CA LEU A 50 -7.70 -12.70 18.96
C LEU A 50 -6.67 -13.77 19.27
N ILE A 51 -5.63 -13.82 18.44
CA ILE A 51 -4.42 -14.63 18.68
C ILE A 51 -3.19 -13.76 18.44
N GLU A 52 -2.15 -13.99 19.19
CA GLU A 52 -0.90 -13.26 19.04
C GLU A 52 -0.26 -13.57 17.69
N TYR A 53 0.19 -12.52 17.01
CA TYR A 53 0.97 -12.68 15.79
C TYR A 53 2.36 -13.22 16.13
N PRO A 54 2.82 -14.31 15.47
CA PRO A 54 4.11 -14.95 15.78
C PRO A 54 5.28 -14.11 15.24
N ILE A 55 5.52 -12.95 15.85
CA ILE A 55 6.43 -11.92 15.31
C ILE A 55 7.87 -12.43 15.26
N GLU A 56 8.34 -13.12 16.29
CA GLU A 56 9.74 -13.57 16.36
C GLU A 56 10.03 -14.62 15.29
N GLU A 57 9.13 -15.59 15.11
CA GLU A 57 9.27 -16.64 14.11
C GLU A 57 9.19 -16.10 12.70
N VAL A 58 8.27 -15.16 12.44
CA VAL A 58 8.13 -14.52 11.13
C VAL A 58 9.37 -13.69 10.80
N LEU A 59 9.83 -12.84 11.73
CA LEU A 59 11.02 -12.03 11.53
C LEU A 59 12.29 -12.88 11.41
N GLY A 60 12.40 -13.95 12.21
CA GLY A 60 13.49 -14.91 12.12
C GLY A 60 13.55 -15.61 10.77
N ALA A 61 12.41 -16.04 10.23
CA ALA A 61 12.34 -16.68 8.92
C ALA A 61 12.55 -15.70 7.75
N CYS A 62 12.12 -14.46 7.90
CA CYS A 62 12.18 -13.46 6.86
C CYS A 62 13.46 -12.60 6.90
N GLY A 63 14.13 -12.48 8.05
CA GLY A 63 15.35 -11.72 8.23
C GLY A 63 15.18 -10.21 8.02
N CYS A 64 14.00 -9.65 8.31
CA CYS A 64 13.69 -8.25 8.08
C CYS A 64 12.60 -7.73 9.02
N HIS A 65 12.71 -6.46 9.47
CA HIS A 65 11.82 -5.81 10.44
C HIS A 65 10.99 -4.67 9.82
N TYR A 66 10.90 -4.56 8.50
CA TYR A 66 10.21 -3.47 7.82
C TYR A 66 8.70 -3.75 7.68
N LEU A 67 7.95 -3.62 8.79
CA LEU A 67 6.52 -3.89 8.90
C LEU A 67 5.80 -2.65 9.42
N ASN A 68 5.38 -1.75 8.56
CA ASN A 68 4.76 -0.47 8.95
C ASN A 68 3.25 -0.40 8.74
N ASN A 69 2.61 -1.50 8.32
CA ASN A 69 1.16 -1.59 8.17
C ASN A 69 0.71 -3.06 8.18
N THR A 70 -0.56 -3.30 8.51
CA THR A 70 -1.15 -4.64 8.63
C THR A 70 -0.97 -5.52 7.39
N VAL A 71 -1.00 -4.93 6.18
CA VAL A 71 -0.83 -5.70 4.93
C VAL A 71 0.57 -6.29 4.84
N SER A 72 1.59 -5.54 5.26
CA SER A 72 2.97 -6.04 5.31
C SER A 72 3.11 -7.24 6.25
N TYR A 73 2.44 -7.22 7.40
CA TYR A 73 2.40 -8.37 8.31
C TYR A 73 1.74 -9.59 7.66
N ALA A 74 0.63 -9.39 6.95
CA ALA A 74 -0.05 -10.50 6.26
C ALA A 74 0.84 -11.11 5.15
N VAL A 75 1.56 -10.29 4.39
CA VAL A 75 2.50 -10.77 3.35
C VAL A 75 3.69 -11.49 3.99
N ALA A 76 4.28 -10.95 5.08
CA ALA A 76 5.35 -11.60 5.80
C ALA A 76 4.93 -12.96 6.37
N PHE A 77 3.71 -13.04 6.91
CA PHE A 77 3.11 -14.29 7.38
C PHE A 77 2.94 -15.31 6.25
N ALA A 78 2.53 -14.86 5.07
CA ALA A 78 2.41 -15.73 3.89
C ALA A 78 3.78 -16.29 3.46
N ILE A 79 4.83 -15.48 3.48
CA ILE A 79 6.21 -15.89 3.21
C ILE A 79 6.67 -16.94 4.23
N TRP A 80 6.47 -16.68 5.52
CA TRP A 80 6.81 -17.61 6.59
C TRP A 80 6.12 -18.97 6.41
N ASN A 81 4.84 -18.98 6.00
CA ASN A 81 4.09 -20.19 5.70
C ASN A 81 4.43 -20.82 4.34
N LYS A 82 5.37 -20.26 3.57
CA LYS A 82 5.82 -20.78 2.28
C LYS A 82 4.66 -21.05 1.31
N VAL A 83 3.74 -20.10 1.20
CA VAL A 83 2.63 -20.22 0.26
C VAL A 83 3.14 -20.24 -1.18
N GLU A 84 2.44 -20.89 -2.07
CA GLU A 84 2.82 -20.94 -3.49
C GLU A 84 2.48 -19.63 -4.23
N LYS A 85 1.42 -18.95 -3.78
CA LYS A 85 0.90 -17.77 -4.46
C LYS A 85 0.27 -16.78 -3.48
N ILE A 86 0.51 -15.48 -3.73
CA ILE A 86 -0.14 -14.35 -3.09
C ILE A 86 -0.96 -13.60 -4.13
N LYS A 87 -2.24 -13.35 -3.84
CA LYS A 87 -3.11 -12.51 -4.65
C LYS A 87 -3.60 -11.33 -3.83
N MET A 88 -3.39 -10.12 -4.35
CA MET A 88 -3.73 -8.86 -3.67
C MET A 88 -4.97 -8.23 -4.30
N PHE A 89 -6.03 -8.06 -3.52
CA PHE A 89 -7.28 -7.40 -3.91
C PHE A 89 -7.69 -6.39 -2.84
N GLY A 90 -8.19 -5.23 -3.27
CA GLY A 90 -8.65 -4.18 -2.35
C GLY A 90 -7.51 -3.48 -1.60
N VAL A 91 -6.27 -3.63 -2.04
CA VAL A 91 -5.09 -2.97 -1.47
C VAL A 91 -4.51 -2.06 -2.54
N ASP A 92 -4.90 -0.79 -2.54
CA ASP A 92 -4.56 0.15 -3.59
C ASP A 92 -3.66 1.31 -3.16
N PHE A 93 -3.62 1.65 -1.86
CA PHE A 93 -2.89 2.80 -1.32
C PHE A 93 -3.26 4.15 -1.95
N GLY A 94 -4.46 4.29 -2.50
CA GLY A 94 -4.97 5.49 -3.13
C GLY A 94 -5.56 6.53 -2.16
N TYR A 95 -4.92 6.83 -1.05
CA TYR A 95 -5.44 7.72 0.00
C TYR A 95 -5.42 9.19 -0.44
N LYS A 96 -6.59 9.77 -0.67
CA LYS A 96 -6.73 11.21 -0.92
C LYS A 96 -6.40 12.00 0.35
N GLY A 97 -5.49 12.96 0.22
CA GLY A 97 -5.14 13.88 1.33
C GLY A 97 -4.10 13.37 2.33
N ASN A 98 -3.62 12.13 2.20
CA ASN A 98 -2.52 11.61 3.02
C ASN A 98 -1.51 10.82 2.16
N LEU A 99 -0.84 11.53 1.26
CA LEU A 99 0.10 10.94 0.31
C LEU A 99 1.28 10.26 1.02
N TYR A 100 1.83 10.89 2.06
CA TYR A 100 2.95 10.33 2.81
C TYR A 100 2.60 8.96 3.42
N PHE A 101 1.43 8.84 4.02
CA PHE A 101 0.97 7.57 4.60
C PHE A 101 0.76 6.50 3.52
N ALA A 102 0.17 6.90 2.37
CA ALA A 102 -0.03 6.03 1.23
C ALA A 102 1.30 5.51 0.68
N GLU A 103 2.26 6.39 0.44
CA GLU A 103 3.59 6.01 -0.10
C GLU A 103 4.40 5.17 0.87
N ALA A 104 4.43 5.51 2.15
CA ALA A 104 5.12 4.73 3.16
C ALA A 104 4.54 3.31 3.28
N GLY A 105 3.22 3.18 3.27
CA GLY A 105 2.53 1.90 3.30
C GLY A 105 2.78 1.08 2.04
N ARG A 106 2.66 1.69 0.87
CA ARG A 106 2.94 1.08 -0.43
C ARG A 106 4.36 0.55 -0.49
N ALA A 107 5.35 1.36 -0.12
CA ALA A 107 6.76 0.98 -0.15
C ALA A 107 7.05 -0.26 0.71
N SER A 108 6.47 -0.34 1.91
CA SER A 108 6.61 -1.50 2.78
C SER A 108 6.00 -2.76 2.16
N VAL A 109 4.78 -2.67 1.61
CA VAL A 109 4.13 -3.83 0.98
C VAL A 109 4.90 -4.28 -0.26
N GLU A 110 5.32 -3.36 -1.13
CA GLU A 110 6.11 -3.69 -2.34
C GLU A 110 7.44 -4.33 -1.99
N PHE A 111 8.10 -3.89 -0.92
CA PHE A 111 9.29 -4.55 -0.38
C PHE A 111 9.01 -6.01 -0.03
N TRP A 112 7.91 -6.29 0.67
CA TRP A 112 7.57 -7.65 1.07
C TRP A 112 7.12 -8.51 -0.12
N LEU A 113 6.39 -7.95 -1.08
CA LEU A 113 6.04 -8.65 -2.32
C LEU A 113 7.28 -9.00 -3.16
N SER A 114 8.24 -8.08 -3.25
CA SER A 114 9.53 -8.35 -3.90
C SER A 114 10.28 -9.50 -3.22
N LYS A 115 10.27 -9.51 -1.88
CA LYS A 115 10.89 -10.56 -1.08
C LYS A 115 10.20 -11.92 -1.32
N ALA A 116 8.87 -11.94 -1.42
CA ALA A 116 8.10 -13.14 -1.76
C ALA A 116 8.48 -13.66 -3.17
N MET A 117 8.52 -12.80 -4.17
CA MET A 117 8.92 -13.15 -5.53
C MET A 117 10.35 -13.72 -5.59
N ASN A 118 11.29 -13.15 -4.82
CA ASN A 118 12.64 -13.66 -4.72
C ASN A 118 12.74 -15.08 -4.13
N GLN A 119 11.74 -15.48 -3.35
CA GLN A 119 11.64 -16.84 -2.81
C GLN A 119 10.82 -17.79 -3.73
N GLY A 120 10.46 -17.35 -4.93
CA GLY A 120 9.71 -18.13 -5.90
C GLY A 120 8.20 -18.13 -5.69
N ILE A 121 7.67 -17.33 -4.76
CA ILE A 121 6.22 -17.19 -4.55
C ILE A 121 5.64 -16.37 -5.70
N GLN A 122 4.60 -16.88 -6.34
CA GLN A 122 3.88 -16.14 -7.37
C GLN A 122 3.10 -14.97 -6.75
N VAL A 123 3.22 -13.78 -7.33
CA VAL A 123 2.50 -12.59 -6.87
C VAL A 123 1.59 -12.07 -7.97
N GLU A 124 0.31 -11.91 -7.68
CA GLU A 124 -0.69 -11.28 -8.53
C GLU A 124 -1.31 -10.10 -7.78
N VAL A 125 -1.33 -8.93 -8.40
CA VAL A 125 -1.94 -7.71 -7.86
C VAL A 125 -3.05 -7.26 -8.79
N ALA A 126 -4.19 -6.84 -8.22
CA ALA A 126 -5.31 -6.34 -9.01
C ALA A 126 -4.87 -5.18 -9.92
N HIS A 127 -5.32 -5.19 -11.17
CA HIS A 127 -4.93 -4.20 -12.19
C HIS A 127 -5.37 -2.75 -11.85
N THR A 128 -6.24 -2.58 -10.88
CA THR A 128 -6.69 -1.26 -10.39
C THR A 128 -5.84 -0.74 -9.22
N SER A 129 -4.88 -1.52 -8.74
CA SER A 129 -4.04 -1.15 -7.60
C SER A 129 -2.85 -0.30 -8.02
N TYR A 130 -2.45 0.63 -7.16
CA TYR A 130 -1.19 1.37 -7.30
C TYR A 130 0.04 0.53 -6.91
N LEU A 131 -0.15 -0.62 -6.25
CA LEU A 131 0.96 -1.53 -5.95
C LEU A 131 1.63 -2.00 -7.24
N LEU A 132 2.96 -1.92 -7.27
CA LEU A 132 3.79 -2.30 -8.42
C LEU A 132 3.36 -1.58 -9.72
N ASP A 133 2.72 -0.43 -9.57
CA ASP A 133 2.15 0.35 -10.68
C ASP A 133 1.25 -0.47 -11.62
N THR A 134 0.50 -1.45 -11.08
CA THR A 134 -0.32 -2.34 -11.92
C THR A 134 -1.42 -1.61 -12.66
N ALA A 135 -1.89 -0.46 -12.12
CA ALA A 135 -2.84 0.42 -12.80
C ALA A 135 -2.22 1.25 -13.93
N VAL A 136 -0.88 1.32 -14.00
CA VAL A 136 -0.16 2.10 -15.02
C VAL A 136 0.12 1.23 -16.24
N PRO A 137 -0.08 1.73 -17.47
CA PRO A 137 0.29 1.03 -18.71
C PRO A 137 1.76 0.64 -18.73
N ASN A 138 2.07 -0.53 -19.31
CA ASN A 138 3.44 -1.09 -19.27
C ASN A 138 4.50 -0.17 -19.93
N ASN A 139 4.14 0.53 -20.99
CA ASN A 139 5.03 1.49 -21.64
C ASN A 139 5.37 2.68 -20.75
N GLU A 140 4.46 3.11 -19.88
CA GLU A 140 4.66 4.23 -18.95
C GLU A 140 5.52 3.86 -17.74
N LYS A 141 5.64 2.57 -17.43
CA LYS A 141 6.50 2.07 -16.34
C LYS A 141 7.99 2.12 -16.66
N LEU A 142 8.35 2.31 -17.92
CA LEU A 142 9.74 2.29 -18.39
C LEU A 142 10.29 3.71 -18.40
N TYR A 143 10.72 4.20 -17.23
CA TYR A 143 11.28 5.55 -17.09
C TYR A 143 12.37 5.82 -18.13
N GLY A 144 12.22 6.90 -18.87
CA GLY A 144 13.10 7.27 -19.99
C GLY A 144 12.64 6.68 -21.33
N TYR A 145 12.32 5.39 -21.41
CA TYR A 145 11.92 4.76 -22.67
C TYR A 145 10.54 5.20 -23.16
N HIS A 146 9.57 5.42 -22.25
CA HIS A 146 8.25 5.94 -22.62
C HIS A 146 8.30 7.35 -23.25
N ARG A 147 9.40 8.07 -23.04
CA ARG A 147 9.64 9.42 -23.62
C ARG A 147 10.19 9.36 -25.05
N LEU A 148 10.60 8.16 -25.51
CA LEU A 148 11.03 7.97 -26.90
C LEU A 148 9.83 7.84 -27.85
N ASP A 149 8.69 7.45 -27.33
CA ASP A 149 7.44 7.41 -28.07
C ASP A 149 6.78 8.79 -27.98
N ASP A 150 6.30 9.26 -29.10
CA ASP A 150 5.55 10.51 -29.20
C ASP A 150 4.08 10.18 -29.51
N PRO A 151 3.30 9.76 -28.49
CA PRO A 151 1.96 9.22 -28.69
C PRO A 151 1.00 10.29 -29.22
N LEU A 152 0.00 9.84 -29.95
CA LEU A 152 -1.10 10.70 -30.35
C LEU A 152 -2.05 10.92 -29.16
N VAL A 153 -2.28 12.18 -28.84
CA VAL A 153 -3.30 12.61 -27.88
C VAL A 153 -4.44 13.29 -28.62
N VAL A 154 -5.65 13.13 -28.11
CA VAL A 154 -6.82 13.81 -28.69
C VAL A 154 -7.09 15.07 -27.90
N ILE A 155 -7.04 16.21 -28.56
CA ILE A 155 -7.36 17.51 -27.98
C ILE A 155 -8.64 18.09 -28.58
N THR A 156 -9.30 18.96 -27.83
CA THR A 156 -10.42 19.76 -28.36
C THR A 156 -9.90 21.08 -28.89
N ASN A 157 -10.16 21.40 -30.16
CA ASN A 157 -9.79 22.69 -30.71
C ASN A 157 -10.77 23.80 -30.26
N GLU A 158 -10.49 25.03 -30.59
CA GLU A 158 -11.30 26.22 -30.29
C GLU A 158 -12.75 26.16 -30.81
N HIS A 159 -13.01 25.28 -31.79
CA HIS A 159 -14.34 25.04 -32.36
C HIS A 159 -15.06 23.82 -31.74
N GLY A 160 -14.48 23.21 -30.68
CA GLY A 160 -15.04 22.04 -30.02
C GLY A 160 -14.83 20.70 -30.74
N HIS A 161 -14.05 20.68 -31.83
CA HIS A 161 -13.76 19.44 -32.56
C HIS A 161 -12.60 18.69 -31.93
N LEU A 162 -12.72 17.36 -31.88
CA LEU A 162 -11.65 16.47 -31.44
C LEU A 162 -10.64 16.27 -32.57
N ILE A 163 -9.39 16.64 -32.32
CA ILE A 163 -8.29 16.48 -33.28
C ILE A 163 -7.14 15.70 -32.64
N PRO A 164 -6.57 14.72 -33.35
CA PRO A 164 -5.37 14.04 -32.90
C PRO A 164 -4.14 14.94 -33.13
N LYS A 165 -3.28 15.05 -32.12
CA LYS A 165 -1.96 15.68 -32.21
C LYS A 165 -0.94 14.81 -31.52
N LYS A 166 0.32 14.98 -31.87
CA LYS A 166 1.42 14.39 -31.11
C LYS A 166 1.52 15.03 -29.75
N GLN A 167 1.85 14.23 -28.74
CA GLN A 167 2.00 14.73 -27.38
C GLN A 167 3.02 15.85 -27.29
N SER A 168 4.13 15.75 -28.02
CA SER A 168 5.16 16.79 -28.09
C SER A 168 4.67 18.13 -28.66
N GLU A 169 3.64 18.10 -29.50
CA GLU A 169 3.04 19.32 -30.07
C GLU A 169 2.10 20.03 -29.09
N VAL A 170 1.57 19.29 -28.12
CA VAL A 170 0.57 19.79 -27.16
C VAL A 170 1.19 20.14 -25.82
N MET A 171 2.09 19.30 -25.35
CA MET A 171 2.83 19.54 -24.13
C MET A 171 4.06 20.40 -24.42
N GLN A 172 3.92 21.71 -24.28
CA GLN A 172 5.09 22.50 -23.98
C GLN A 172 5.54 22.06 -22.59
N TYR A 173 6.59 21.23 -22.53
CA TYR A 173 7.22 20.90 -21.25
C TYR A 173 7.61 22.22 -20.58
N LYS A 174 6.85 22.64 -19.59
CA LYS A 174 7.38 23.56 -18.59
C LYS A 174 8.58 22.84 -18.03
N GLN A 175 9.76 23.42 -18.15
CA GLN A 175 10.94 22.94 -17.44
C GLN A 175 10.48 22.64 -16.01
N GLU A 176 10.61 21.37 -15.60
CA GLU A 176 10.37 21.04 -14.21
C GLU A 176 11.25 21.98 -13.39
N PRO A 177 10.71 22.62 -12.34
CA PRO A 177 11.53 23.45 -11.49
C PRO A 177 12.72 22.61 -11.04
N GLU A 178 13.91 23.17 -11.09
CA GLU A 178 15.11 22.49 -10.62
C GLU A 178 14.81 21.87 -9.25
N PRO A 179 15.17 20.59 -9.03
CA PRO A 179 14.92 19.93 -7.76
C PRO A 179 15.53 20.79 -6.67
N VAL A 180 14.72 21.27 -5.74
CA VAL A 180 15.20 21.96 -4.55
C VAL A 180 16.02 20.95 -3.77
N LEU A 181 17.34 21.07 -3.82
CA LEU A 181 18.21 20.30 -2.97
C LEU A 181 17.87 20.66 -1.52
N ILE A 182 17.22 19.77 -0.81
CA ILE A 182 16.99 19.91 0.62
C ILE A 182 18.37 19.86 1.27
N ASP A 183 18.84 21.02 1.74
CA ASP A 183 20.05 21.05 2.56
C ASP A 183 19.79 20.22 3.82
N ARG A 184 20.54 19.12 3.97
CA ARG A 184 20.45 18.25 5.15
C ARG A 184 20.77 18.98 6.46
N ASN A 185 21.31 20.18 6.37
CA ASN A 185 21.60 21.04 7.52
C ASN A 185 20.44 22.01 7.84
N ASP A 186 19.33 21.96 7.12
CA ASP A 186 18.19 22.81 7.41
C ASP A 186 17.52 22.34 8.70
N THR A 187 17.85 23.04 9.79
CA THR A 187 17.49 22.75 11.18
C THR A 187 16.01 22.94 11.49
N HIS A 188 15.19 23.34 10.51
CA HIS A 188 13.75 23.49 10.68
C HIS A 188 13.00 22.15 10.86
N LEU A 189 13.62 21.02 10.55
CA LEU A 189 13.05 19.68 10.77
C LEU A 189 13.39 19.07 12.14
N GLN A 190 14.12 19.79 13.00
CA GLN A 190 14.52 19.27 14.33
C GLN A 190 13.70 19.83 15.50
N LYS A 191 12.62 20.55 15.24
CA LYS A 191 11.75 21.06 16.31
C LYS A 191 10.29 20.71 16.02
N ASN A 192 9.93 19.48 16.38
CA ASN A 192 8.61 19.13 16.94
C ASN A 192 8.70 17.74 17.56
#